data_72bde2be1dbad9dd915d62b2912901ea
#
_entry.id   72bde2be1dbad9dd915d62b2912901ea
#
_cell.length_a   1.000
_cell.length_b   1.000
_cell.length_c   1.000
_cell.angle_alpha   90.00
_cell.angle_beta   90.00
_cell.angle_gamma   90.00
#
_symmetry.space_group_name_H-M   'P 1'
#
loop_
_entity.id
_entity.type
_entity.pdbx_description
1 polymer ?
#
loop_
_entity_poly.entity_id
_entity_poly.type
_entity_poly.pdbx_seq_one_letter_code
_entity_poly.pdbx_strand_id
1 'polypeptide(L)'
;MKKHAIIPVFIPHLGCPYDCVFCNQKEITAREEAPDPEEIRKTIDQWLSTLEGKEVEIAFYGGSFTGIPMELQSAYLDVAVEYKEKGLVQKLHLSTRPDFINREILDNLKAHQVDVIELGAQSFDNEVLRLSGRGHSADQTRQAAALIREYGFQLGIQLMIGLPGDSFESCIMSAEEAVKLKPDLARLYPTIVLDNTPLFRMYESGRYRPLSREEAVRTTAEMYKILDDAGIYIMRVGLKSTDIIGDGGVVNGGTYHPAFRQLVEGRIAREKILPMLEAVVNEKGPELMGKTGPRRTPRPAPRRKVDVYANPESFSNMIGNSGENRKYFEEKFPQLNLKYGTDEKLEKGEFRVVEK
;
A
#
# COMPACT_ATOMS: atom_id res chain seq x y z
N MET A 1 16.23 12.83 3.26
CA MET A 1 15.77 12.20 4.52
C MET A 1 14.26 12.32 4.58
N LYS A 2 13.52 11.27 4.99
CA LYS A 2 12.07 11.37 5.18
C LYS A 2 11.78 12.42 6.25
N LYS A 3 10.99 13.43 5.91
CA LYS A 3 10.59 14.52 6.82
C LYS A 3 9.54 14.10 7.85
N HIS A 4 8.85 12.99 7.64
CA HIS A 4 7.75 12.47 8.46
C HIS A 4 8.09 11.09 9.03
N ALA A 5 7.71 10.84 10.28
CA ALA A 5 7.90 9.60 11.00
C ALA A 5 6.64 9.19 11.76
N ILE A 6 6.38 7.89 11.85
CA ILE A 6 5.23 7.32 12.57
C ILE A 6 5.77 6.49 13.74
N ILE A 7 5.30 6.79 14.93
CA ILE A 7 5.49 5.97 16.14
C ILE A 7 4.32 4.99 16.21
N PRO A 8 4.53 3.69 15.93
CA PRO A 8 3.45 2.72 15.99
C PRO A 8 3.23 2.26 17.44
N VAL A 9 1.99 2.37 17.90
CA VAL A 9 1.51 1.77 19.15
C VAL A 9 0.57 0.63 18.78
N PHE A 10 0.96 -0.60 19.12
CA PHE A 10 0.15 -1.76 18.78
C PHE A 10 -0.84 -2.11 19.89
N ILE A 11 -2.13 -2.07 19.52
CA ILE A 11 -3.24 -2.45 20.38
C ILE A 11 -3.57 -3.93 20.09
N PRO A 12 -3.60 -4.80 21.11
CA PRO A 12 -3.94 -6.19 20.91
C PRO A 12 -5.40 -6.39 20.51
N HIS A 13 -5.75 -7.60 20.15
CA HIS A 13 -7.04 -7.98 19.55
C HIS A 13 -8.25 -7.95 20.52
N LEU A 14 -8.15 -7.30 21.66
CA LEU A 14 -9.19 -7.28 22.71
C LEU A 14 -10.53 -6.68 22.27
N GLY A 15 -10.55 -5.85 21.23
CA GLY A 15 -11.76 -5.15 20.79
C GLY A 15 -12.41 -5.73 19.53
N CYS A 16 -11.95 -6.86 18.99
CA CYS A 16 -12.51 -7.38 17.76
C CYS A 16 -13.35 -8.64 18.03
N PRO A 17 -14.69 -8.60 17.83
CA PRO A 17 -15.57 -9.75 18.09
C PRO A 17 -15.55 -10.78 16.96
N TYR A 18 -14.80 -10.56 15.89
CA TYR A 18 -14.78 -11.39 14.69
C TYR A 18 -13.39 -11.98 14.44
N ASP A 19 -13.37 -13.25 14.06
CA ASP A 19 -12.17 -13.95 13.60
C ASP A 19 -12.12 -13.89 12.06
N CYS A 20 -11.61 -12.78 11.53
CA CYS A 20 -11.36 -12.67 10.09
C CYS A 20 -10.44 -13.78 9.64
N VAL A 21 -10.76 -14.45 8.52
CA VAL A 21 -10.07 -15.68 8.08
C VAL A 21 -8.58 -15.49 7.86
N PHE A 22 -8.12 -14.28 7.51
CA PHE A 22 -6.73 -13.92 7.22
C PHE A 22 -5.97 -13.38 8.44
N CYS A 23 -6.64 -13.19 9.59
CA CYS A 23 -6.07 -12.49 10.72
C CYS A 23 -5.49 -13.45 11.75
N ASN A 24 -4.26 -13.18 12.17
CA ASN A 24 -3.63 -13.80 13.33
C ASN A 24 -2.97 -12.72 14.17
N GLN A 25 -3.79 -11.93 14.86
CA GLN A 25 -3.30 -10.80 15.65
C GLN A 25 -2.39 -11.23 16.80
N LYS A 26 -2.60 -12.41 17.39
CA LYS A 26 -1.76 -12.92 18.48
C LYS A 26 -0.31 -13.10 18.03
N GLU A 27 -0.10 -13.62 16.82
CA GLU A 27 1.24 -13.77 16.25
C GLU A 27 1.77 -12.46 15.66
N ILE A 28 0.91 -11.64 15.02
CA ILE A 28 1.36 -10.40 14.37
C ILE A 28 1.80 -9.34 15.38
N THR A 29 1.14 -9.24 16.54
CA THR A 29 1.47 -8.24 17.57
C THR A 29 2.44 -8.77 18.62
N ALA A 30 2.66 -10.08 18.69
CA ALA A 30 3.42 -10.78 19.74
C ALA A 30 3.00 -10.38 21.18
N ARG A 31 1.76 -9.90 21.35
CA ARG A 31 1.20 -9.45 22.64
C ARG A 31 -0.15 -10.12 22.88
N GLU A 32 -0.30 -10.69 24.07
CA GLU A 32 -1.54 -11.29 24.54
C GLU A 32 -2.38 -10.30 25.39
N GLU A 33 -1.71 -9.36 26.06
CA GLU A 33 -2.34 -8.38 26.94
C GLU A 33 -2.27 -6.96 26.37
N ALA A 34 -3.26 -6.14 26.75
CA ALA A 34 -3.25 -4.71 26.43
C ALA A 34 -2.06 -4.04 27.14
N PRO A 35 -1.28 -3.18 26.44
CA PRO A 35 -0.24 -2.40 27.10
C PRO A 35 -0.89 -1.49 28.15
N ASP A 36 -0.22 -1.30 29.27
CA ASP A 36 -0.64 -0.23 30.16
C ASP A 36 -0.23 1.15 29.59
N PRO A 37 -0.84 2.26 30.06
CA PRO A 37 -0.50 3.61 29.57
C PRO A 37 1.00 3.96 29.73
N GLU A 38 1.67 3.44 30.75
CA GLU A 38 3.11 3.67 30.97
C GLU A 38 3.99 2.92 29.97
N GLU A 39 3.57 1.75 29.50
CA GLU A 39 4.26 1.06 28.41
C GLU A 39 4.15 1.83 27.10
N ILE A 40 2.97 2.44 26.82
CA ILE A 40 2.80 3.32 25.67
C ILE A 40 3.73 4.52 25.77
N ARG A 41 3.81 5.16 26.94
CA ARG A 41 4.71 6.28 27.21
C ARG A 41 6.17 5.89 26.92
N LYS A 42 6.64 4.79 27.49
CA LYS A 42 8.01 4.26 27.23
C LYS A 42 8.27 4.03 25.75
N THR A 43 7.28 3.47 25.03
CA THR A 43 7.39 3.25 23.59
C THR A 43 7.55 4.57 22.84
N ILE A 44 6.74 5.58 23.16
CA ILE A 44 6.81 6.90 22.52
C ILE A 44 8.16 7.56 22.80
N ASP A 45 8.61 7.57 24.05
CA ASP A 45 9.89 8.16 24.46
C ASP A 45 11.08 7.52 23.74
N GLN A 46 11.07 6.18 23.65
CA GLN A 46 12.12 5.44 22.94
C GLN A 46 12.18 5.83 21.45
N TRP A 47 11.05 5.97 20.80
CA TRP A 47 11.01 6.39 19.39
C TRP A 47 11.45 7.83 19.23
N LEU A 48 10.94 8.75 20.05
CA LEU A 48 11.25 10.19 19.98
C LEU A 48 12.76 10.44 20.11
N SER A 49 13.48 9.67 20.91
CA SER A 49 14.94 9.77 21.03
C SER A 49 15.71 9.60 19.71
N THR A 50 15.07 9.03 18.68
CA THR A 50 15.66 8.75 17.37
C THR A 50 15.09 9.61 16.23
N LEU A 51 14.11 10.47 16.52
CA LEU A 51 13.29 11.15 15.49
C LEU A 51 13.52 12.67 15.43
N GLU A 52 14.66 13.15 15.88
CA GLU A 52 14.97 14.59 15.90
C GLU A 52 14.80 15.25 14.51
N GLY A 53 14.14 16.41 14.49
CA GLY A 53 13.91 17.21 13.29
C GLY A 53 12.89 16.66 12.30
N LYS A 54 12.04 15.72 12.69
CA LYS A 54 10.96 15.17 11.86
C LYS A 54 9.59 15.61 12.37
N GLU A 55 8.62 15.68 11.46
CA GLU A 55 7.21 15.66 11.84
C GLU A 55 6.85 14.24 12.33
N VAL A 56 6.33 14.15 13.54
CA VAL A 56 6.05 12.87 14.18
C VAL A 56 4.54 12.66 14.32
N GLU A 57 4.09 11.48 14.02
CA GLU A 57 2.72 11.00 14.19
C GLU A 57 2.72 9.79 15.13
N ILE A 58 1.86 9.79 16.15
CA ILE A 58 1.55 8.57 16.92
C ILE A 58 0.40 7.88 16.24
N ALA A 59 0.57 6.57 15.94
CA ALA A 59 -0.46 5.80 15.27
C ALA A 59 -0.77 4.52 16.03
N PHE A 60 -2.04 4.36 16.42
CA PHE A 60 -2.55 3.16 17.07
C PHE A 60 -2.98 2.14 16.01
N TYR A 61 -2.26 1.02 15.95
CA TYR A 61 -2.45 -0.06 14.99
C TYR A 61 -2.68 -1.41 15.67
N GLY A 62 -2.96 -2.43 14.88
CA GLY A 62 -3.14 -3.82 15.32
C GLY A 62 -4.60 -4.21 15.35
N GLY A 63 -5.21 -4.28 16.52
CA GLY A 63 -6.64 -4.50 16.68
C GLY A 63 -7.49 -3.29 16.28
N SER A 64 -8.79 -3.38 16.52
CA SER A 64 -9.71 -2.26 16.29
C SER A 64 -9.67 -1.31 17.47
N PHE A 65 -9.07 -0.13 17.31
CA PHE A 65 -8.91 0.83 18.41
C PHE A 65 -10.24 1.18 19.07
N THR A 66 -11.25 1.51 18.28
CA THR A 66 -12.58 1.91 18.82
C THR A 66 -13.44 0.73 19.28
N GLY A 67 -12.93 -0.49 19.16
CA GLY A 67 -13.55 -1.69 19.70
C GLY A 67 -13.13 -2.06 21.12
N ILE A 68 -12.11 -1.41 21.70
CA ILE A 68 -11.73 -1.61 23.10
C ILE A 68 -12.61 -0.73 24.00
N PRO A 69 -12.70 -1.01 25.33
CA PRO A 69 -13.50 -0.21 26.25
C PRO A 69 -13.18 1.28 26.18
N MET A 70 -14.19 2.15 26.31
CA MET A 70 -14.04 3.60 26.16
C MET A 70 -13.04 4.18 27.15
N GLU A 71 -13.01 3.70 28.38
CA GLU A 71 -12.07 4.13 29.41
C GLU A 71 -10.62 3.84 28.99
N LEU A 72 -10.41 2.70 28.33
CA LEU A 72 -9.08 2.32 27.85
C LEU A 72 -8.68 3.14 26.61
N GLN A 73 -9.64 3.43 25.70
CA GLN A 73 -9.39 4.35 24.58
C GLN A 73 -8.92 5.70 25.11
N SER A 74 -9.64 6.26 26.06
CA SER A 74 -9.33 7.56 26.66
C SER A 74 -7.95 7.54 27.33
N ALA A 75 -7.65 6.53 28.14
CA ALA A 75 -6.36 6.42 28.81
C ALA A 75 -5.17 6.36 27.85
N TYR A 76 -5.33 5.70 26.70
CA TYR A 76 -4.28 5.67 25.67
C TYR A 76 -4.15 6.99 24.94
N LEU A 77 -5.27 7.63 24.64
CA LEU A 77 -5.29 8.91 23.96
C LEU A 77 -4.76 10.03 24.87
N ASP A 78 -5.05 10.02 26.17
CA ASP A 78 -4.51 10.97 27.15
C ASP A 78 -2.97 11.00 27.10
N VAL A 79 -2.34 9.80 27.08
CA VAL A 79 -0.88 9.72 26.94
C VAL A 79 -0.42 10.38 25.62
N ALA A 80 -1.10 10.09 24.51
CA ALA A 80 -0.70 10.65 23.22
C ALA A 80 -0.92 12.16 23.12
N VAL A 81 -2.01 12.66 23.71
CA VAL A 81 -2.33 14.10 23.78
C VAL A 81 -1.25 14.88 24.54
N GLU A 82 -0.71 14.35 25.66
CA GLU A 82 0.37 14.99 26.38
C GLU A 82 1.60 15.31 25.50
N TYR A 83 1.97 14.39 24.58
CA TYR A 83 3.07 14.61 23.65
C TYR A 83 2.70 15.60 22.54
N LYS A 84 1.44 15.61 22.13
CA LYS A 84 0.94 16.56 21.14
C LYS A 84 0.91 17.99 21.72
N GLU A 85 0.45 18.16 22.95
CA GLU A 85 0.43 19.46 23.67
C GLU A 85 1.84 20.01 23.95
N LYS A 86 2.81 19.12 24.17
CA LYS A 86 4.23 19.48 24.27
C LYS A 86 4.87 19.83 22.91
N GLY A 87 4.13 19.71 21.79
CA GLY A 87 4.62 19.96 20.44
C GLY A 87 5.61 18.91 19.90
N LEU A 88 5.79 17.79 20.61
CA LEU A 88 6.69 16.70 20.22
C LEU A 88 6.08 15.80 19.13
N VAL A 89 4.76 15.79 19.02
CA VAL A 89 3.97 15.02 18.06
C VAL A 89 2.97 15.95 17.38
N GLN A 90 2.82 15.84 16.07
CA GLN A 90 1.95 16.71 15.28
C GLN A 90 0.59 16.08 15.00
N LYS A 91 0.50 14.73 14.91
CA LYS A 91 -0.75 14.03 14.58
C LYS A 91 -0.97 12.80 15.43
N LEU A 92 -2.26 12.55 15.74
CA LEU A 92 -2.74 11.31 16.32
C LEU A 92 -3.59 10.56 15.27
N HIS A 93 -3.25 9.32 15.03
CA HIS A 93 -3.84 8.45 14.04
C HIS A 93 -4.28 7.14 14.67
N LEU A 94 -5.40 6.59 14.24
CA LEU A 94 -5.84 5.27 14.67
C LEU A 94 -6.45 4.47 13.53
N SER A 95 -6.30 3.15 13.62
CA SER A 95 -6.96 2.22 12.69
C SER A 95 -8.10 1.50 13.42
N THR A 96 -9.23 1.39 12.76
CA THR A 96 -10.41 0.74 13.32
C THR A 96 -11.30 0.10 12.27
N ARG A 97 -12.30 -0.63 12.72
CA ARG A 97 -13.35 -1.24 11.89
C ARG A 97 -14.48 -0.26 11.64
N PRO A 98 -15.13 -0.32 10.45
CA PRO A 98 -16.27 0.55 10.15
C PRO A 98 -17.46 0.41 11.12
N ASP A 99 -17.74 -0.81 11.58
CA ASP A 99 -18.86 -1.14 12.47
C ASP A 99 -18.67 -0.65 13.91
N PHE A 100 -17.50 -0.11 14.27
CA PHE A 100 -17.19 0.49 15.57
C PHE A 100 -17.09 2.02 15.52
N ILE A 101 -17.73 2.65 14.52
CA ILE A 101 -17.83 4.10 14.42
C ILE A 101 -19.27 4.53 14.70
N ASN A 102 -19.43 5.38 15.70
CA ASN A 102 -20.69 6.05 16.05
C ASN A 102 -20.36 7.45 16.62
N ARG A 103 -21.38 8.25 16.90
CA ARG A 103 -21.22 9.62 17.40
C ARG A 103 -20.50 9.68 18.74
N GLU A 104 -20.82 8.81 19.69
CA GLU A 104 -20.21 8.76 21.01
C GLU A 104 -18.68 8.51 20.90
N ILE A 105 -18.29 7.54 20.08
CA ILE A 105 -16.88 7.27 19.77
C ILE A 105 -16.21 8.52 19.15
N LEU A 106 -16.84 9.14 18.17
CA LEU A 106 -16.24 10.31 17.49
C LEU A 106 -16.16 11.54 18.40
N ASP A 107 -17.11 11.72 19.32
CA ASP A 107 -17.04 12.76 20.35
C ASP A 107 -15.83 12.54 21.25
N ASN A 108 -15.59 11.30 21.70
CA ASN A 108 -14.42 10.93 22.50
C ASN A 108 -13.11 11.19 21.72
N LEU A 109 -13.02 10.73 20.46
CA LEU A 109 -11.84 10.93 19.62
C LEU A 109 -11.58 12.43 19.36
N LYS A 110 -12.62 13.23 19.20
CA LYS A 110 -12.53 14.68 19.01
C LYS A 110 -12.03 15.39 20.27
N ALA A 111 -12.54 15.00 21.44
CA ALA A 111 -12.08 15.53 22.71
C ALA A 111 -10.58 15.28 22.95
N HIS A 112 -10.07 14.14 22.45
CA HIS A 112 -8.64 13.78 22.55
C HIS A 112 -7.82 14.19 21.31
N GLN A 113 -8.30 15.16 20.51
CA GLN A 113 -7.53 15.77 19.41
C GLN A 113 -6.99 14.76 18.37
N VAL A 114 -7.70 13.66 18.12
CA VAL A 114 -7.37 12.73 17.05
C VAL A 114 -7.48 13.45 15.70
N ASP A 115 -6.55 13.20 14.79
CA ASP A 115 -6.50 13.83 13.47
C ASP A 115 -6.97 12.88 12.37
N VAL A 116 -6.57 11.61 12.43
CA VAL A 116 -6.76 10.65 11.34
C VAL A 116 -7.44 9.39 11.85
N ILE A 117 -8.51 8.98 11.19
CA ILE A 117 -9.20 7.71 11.44
C ILE A 117 -9.11 6.86 10.16
N GLU A 118 -8.42 5.73 10.25
CA GLU A 118 -8.28 4.78 9.15
C GLU A 118 -9.27 3.63 9.30
N LEU A 119 -10.14 3.46 8.32
CA LEU A 119 -11.12 2.37 8.29
C LEU A 119 -10.55 1.14 7.59
N GLY A 120 -10.52 0.02 8.30
CA GLY A 120 -10.24 -1.29 7.73
C GLY A 120 -11.42 -1.80 6.90
N ALA A 121 -11.71 -1.16 5.77
CA ALA A 121 -12.79 -1.55 4.86
C ALA A 121 -12.55 -2.93 4.25
N GLN A 122 -11.33 -3.20 3.82
CA GLN A 122 -10.80 -4.39 3.17
C GLN A 122 -11.36 -4.60 1.74
N SER A 123 -12.68 -4.58 1.56
CA SER A 123 -13.39 -4.69 0.29
C SER A 123 -14.71 -3.91 0.35
N PHE A 124 -15.28 -3.58 -0.81
CA PHE A 124 -16.65 -3.08 -0.95
C PHE A 124 -17.59 -4.12 -1.58
N ASP A 125 -17.10 -5.34 -1.79
CA ASP A 125 -17.92 -6.48 -2.17
C ASP A 125 -18.41 -7.21 -0.91
N ASN A 126 -19.73 -7.24 -0.71
CA ASN A 126 -20.32 -7.85 0.48
C ASN A 126 -20.11 -9.37 0.55
N GLU A 127 -19.99 -10.06 -0.58
CA GLU A 127 -19.70 -11.49 -0.60
C GLU A 127 -18.25 -11.76 -0.18
N VAL A 128 -17.31 -10.97 -0.67
CA VAL A 128 -15.90 -11.00 -0.24
C VAL A 128 -15.78 -10.73 1.26
N LEU A 129 -16.48 -9.72 1.77
CA LEU A 129 -16.53 -9.41 3.21
C LEU A 129 -17.09 -10.57 4.02
N ARG A 130 -18.17 -11.20 3.55
CA ARG A 130 -18.80 -12.35 4.20
C ARG A 130 -17.88 -13.58 4.23
N LEU A 131 -17.28 -13.92 3.08
CA LEU A 131 -16.36 -15.06 2.98
C LEU A 131 -15.07 -14.85 3.79
N SER A 132 -14.68 -13.60 3.98
CA SER A 132 -13.53 -13.23 4.80
C SER A 132 -13.83 -13.12 6.30
N GLY A 133 -15.08 -13.34 6.73
CA GLY A 133 -15.48 -13.26 8.13
C GLY A 133 -15.37 -11.85 8.71
N ARG A 134 -15.54 -10.79 7.86
CA ARG A 134 -15.37 -9.41 8.31
C ARG A 134 -16.46 -8.92 9.26
N GLY A 135 -17.69 -9.44 9.15
CA GLY A 135 -18.80 -9.10 10.02
C GLY A 135 -19.42 -7.71 9.81
N HIS A 136 -18.85 -6.88 8.93
CA HIS A 136 -19.45 -5.62 8.49
C HIS A 136 -19.75 -5.63 6.98
N SER A 137 -20.60 -4.70 6.54
CA SER A 137 -20.97 -4.53 5.14
C SER A 137 -20.29 -3.29 4.52
N ALA A 138 -20.30 -3.23 3.19
CA ALA A 138 -19.85 -2.05 2.44
C ALA A 138 -20.66 -0.79 2.83
N ASP A 139 -21.95 -0.92 3.13
CA ASP A 139 -22.79 0.22 3.54
C ASP A 139 -22.38 0.75 4.91
N GLN A 140 -22.01 -0.11 5.86
CA GLN A 140 -21.45 0.34 7.15
C GLN A 140 -20.13 1.11 6.94
N THR A 141 -19.29 0.69 5.98
CA THR A 141 -18.09 1.45 5.62
C THR A 141 -18.44 2.82 5.07
N ARG A 142 -19.43 2.93 4.17
CA ARG A 142 -19.89 4.22 3.64
C ARG A 142 -20.43 5.15 4.72
N GLN A 143 -21.26 4.60 5.63
CA GLN A 143 -21.84 5.36 6.76
C GLN A 143 -20.75 5.85 7.72
N ALA A 144 -19.82 4.98 8.10
CA ALA A 144 -18.70 5.34 8.96
C ALA A 144 -17.82 6.44 8.33
N ALA A 145 -17.48 6.31 7.05
CA ALA A 145 -16.71 7.30 6.33
C ALA A 145 -17.42 8.67 6.27
N ALA A 146 -18.72 8.68 6.00
CA ALA A 146 -19.51 9.91 5.98
C ALA A 146 -19.51 10.59 7.36
N LEU A 147 -19.67 9.82 8.43
CA LEU A 147 -19.71 10.33 9.79
C LEU A 147 -18.32 10.88 10.23
N ILE A 148 -17.23 10.18 9.90
CA ILE A 148 -15.86 10.64 10.16
C ILE A 148 -15.61 12.00 9.49
N ARG A 149 -16.04 12.17 8.25
CA ARG A 149 -15.91 13.43 7.52
C ARG A 149 -16.81 14.54 8.08
N GLU A 150 -18.04 14.21 8.50
CA GLU A 150 -18.96 15.17 9.17
C GLU A 150 -18.29 15.78 10.40
N TYR A 151 -17.51 14.97 11.16
CA TYR A 151 -16.77 15.41 12.34
C TYR A 151 -15.47 16.16 12.02
N GLY A 152 -15.06 16.20 10.75
CA GLY A 152 -13.87 16.90 10.28
C GLY A 152 -12.54 16.18 10.54
N PHE A 153 -12.56 14.86 10.74
CA PHE A 153 -11.35 14.06 10.76
C PHE A 153 -10.81 13.79 9.36
N GLN A 154 -9.51 13.57 9.24
CA GLN A 154 -8.92 12.97 8.05
C GLN A 154 -9.34 11.49 7.96
N LEU A 155 -9.79 11.07 6.78
CA LEU A 155 -10.25 9.71 6.52
C LEU A 155 -9.15 8.89 5.84
N GLY A 156 -8.78 7.76 6.44
CA GLY A 156 -7.98 6.73 5.81
C GLY A 156 -8.83 5.53 5.39
N ILE A 157 -8.48 4.88 4.27
CA ILE A 157 -9.13 3.63 3.85
C ILE A 157 -8.07 2.57 3.61
N GLN A 158 -8.23 1.42 4.26
CA GLN A 158 -7.41 0.24 4.00
C GLN A 158 -8.20 -0.76 3.16
N LEU A 159 -7.60 -1.19 2.03
CA LEU A 159 -8.12 -2.23 1.14
C LEU A 159 -7.18 -3.42 1.11
N MET A 160 -7.75 -4.61 0.94
CA MET A 160 -7.01 -5.86 0.71
C MET A 160 -7.28 -6.37 -0.70
N ILE A 161 -6.33 -7.14 -1.22
CA ILE A 161 -6.36 -7.69 -2.57
C ILE A 161 -6.23 -9.21 -2.47
N GLY A 162 -7.14 -9.95 -3.12
CA GLY A 162 -7.09 -11.41 -3.17
C GLY A 162 -7.65 -12.09 -1.93
N LEU A 163 -8.64 -11.50 -1.27
CA LEU A 163 -9.43 -12.15 -0.22
C LEU A 163 -10.24 -13.34 -0.79
N PRO A 164 -10.75 -14.26 0.05
CA PRO A 164 -11.66 -15.30 -0.42
C PRO A 164 -12.86 -14.73 -1.18
N GLY A 165 -13.09 -15.24 -2.39
CA GLY A 165 -14.13 -14.76 -3.29
C GLY A 165 -13.78 -13.52 -4.10
N ASP A 166 -12.61 -12.95 -3.88
CA ASP A 166 -12.18 -11.74 -4.58
C ASP A 166 -11.76 -12.03 -6.04
N SER A 167 -11.97 -11.06 -6.91
CA SER A 167 -11.58 -11.08 -8.30
C SER A 167 -10.85 -9.77 -8.65
N PHE A 168 -10.28 -9.70 -9.84
CA PHE A 168 -9.73 -8.45 -10.35
C PHE A 168 -10.81 -7.36 -10.37
N GLU A 169 -12.00 -7.67 -10.86
CA GLU A 169 -13.14 -6.76 -11.01
C GLU A 169 -13.64 -6.25 -9.65
N SER A 170 -13.75 -7.12 -8.64
CA SER A 170 -14.17 -6.71 -7.28
C SER A 170 -13.14 -5.85 -6.58
N CYS A 171 -11.84 -6.08 -6.83
CA CYS A 171 -10.76 -5.22 -6.36
C CYS A 171 -10.83 -3.82 -6.98
N ILE A 172 -11.03 -3.74 -8.31
CA ILE A 172 -11.18 -2.47 -9.03
C ILE A 172 -12.41 -1.71 -8.54
N MET A 173 -13.56 -2.38 -8.47
CA MET A 173 -14.81 -1.80 -7.91
C MET A 173 -14.58 -1.28 -6.50
N SER A 174 -13.82 -2.00 -5.67
CA SER A 174 -13.51 -1.56 -4.31
C SER A 174 -12.63 -0.30 -4.27
N ALA A 175 -11.70 -0.13 -5.21
CA ALA A 175 -10.91 1.09 -5.33
C ALA A 175 -11.78 2.28 -5.80
N GLU A 176 -12.67 2.06 -6.78
CA GLU A 176 -13.61 3.06 -7.27
C GLU A 176 -14.62 3.51 -6.19
N GLU A 177 -15.12 2.57 -5.39
CA GLU A 177 -15.99 2.88 -4.24
C GLU A 177 -15.24 3.69 -3.18
N ALA A 178 -13.98 3.34 -2.90
CA ALA A 178 -13.15 4.12 -1.98
C ALA A 178 -12.95 5.56 -2.47
N VAL A 179 -12.72 5.79 -3.77
CA VAL A 179 -12.62 7.15 -4.35
C VAL A 179 -13.87 7.98 -4.09
N LYS A 180 -15.07 7.39 -4.16
CA LYS A 180 -16.34 8.10 -3.89
C LYS A 180 -16.43 8.63 -2.46
N LEU A 181 -15.75 7.97 -1.51
CA LEU A 181 -15.66 8.42 -0.12
C LEU A 181 -14.69 9.58 0.09
N LYS A 182 -13.86 9.88 -0.93
CA LYS A 182 -12.84 10.95 -0.91
C LYS A 182 -11.91 10.85 0.31
N PRO A 183 -11.25 9.71 0.55
CA PRO A 183 -10.33 9.59 1.66
C PRO A 183 -9.09 10.47 1.43
N ASP A 184 -8.47 10.90 2.51
CA ASP A 184 -7.22 11.66 2.47
C ASP A 184 -6.02 10.73 2.22
N LEU A 185 -6.14 9.47 2.67
CA LEU A 185 -5.08 8.47 2.51
C LEU A 185 -5.66 7.07 2.30
N ALA A 186 -4.83 6.21 1.68
CA ALA A 186 -5.16 4.81 1.47
C ALA A 186 -3.98 3.87 1.76
N ARG A 187 -4.31 2.63 2.10
CA ARG A 187 -3.38 1.50 2.18
C ARG A 187 -3.88 0.33 1.36
N LEU A 188 -2.96 -0.32 0.65
CA LEU A 188 -3.23 -1.48 -0.20
C LEU A 188 -2.41 -2.68 0.27
N TYR A 189 -3.08 -3.74 0.72
CA TYR A 189 -2.42 -4.93 1.23
C TYR A 189 -2.79 -6.18 0.42
N PRO A 190 -1.82 -6.86 -0.20
CA PRO A 190 -2.08 -8.18 -0.75
C PRO A 190 -2.38 -9.15 0.40
N THR A 191 -3.35 -10.03 0.18
CA THR A 191 -3.67 -11.09 1.13
C THR A 191 -2.55 -12.11 1.13
N ILE A 192 -1.98 -12.37 2.30
CA ILE A 192 -1.00 -13.42 2.53
C ILE A 192 -1.61 -14.53 3.39
N VAL A 193 -1.18 -15.76 3.16
CA VAL A 193 -1.63 -16.92 3.92
C VAL A 193 -0.66 -17.13 5.09
N LEU A 194 -1.12 -16.83 6.29
CA LEU A 194 -0.36 -17.03 7.52
C LEU A 194 -0.72 -18.36 8.15
N ASP A 195 0.26 -19.08 8.70
CA ASP A 195 0.04 -20.28 9.49
C ASP A 195 -0.97 -20.04 10.62
N ASN A 196 -1.61 -21.10 11.07
CA ASN A 196 -2.57 -21.09 12.18
C ASN A 196 -3.81 -20.20 11.96
N THR A 197 -4.08 -19.75 10.71
CA THR A 197 -5.30 -19.00 10.37
C THR A 197 -6.37 -19.87 9.74
N PRO A 198 -7.66 -19.46 9.80
CA PRO A 198 -8.70 -20.09 8.99
C PRO A 198 -8.38 -20.07 7.49
N LEU A 199 -7.75 -19.03 6.99
CA LEU A 199 -7.31 -18.92 5.59
C LEU A 199 -6.28 -19.98 5.22
N PHE A 200 -5.34 -20.30 6.13
CA PHE A 200 -4.38 -21.37 5.91
C PHE A 200 -5.09 -22.73 5.75
N ARG A 201 -6.07 -23.04 6.60
CA ARG A 201 -6.88 -24.26 6.46
C ARG A 201 -7.69 -24.29 5.16
N MET A 202 -8.16 -23.14 4.67
CA MET A 202 -8.82 -23.04 3.37
C MET A 202 -7.81 -23.30 2.23
N TYR A 203 -6.61 -22.80 2.35
CA TYR A 203 -5.51 -23.02 1.39
C TYR A 203 -5.10 -24.51 1.34
N GLU A 204 -4.81 -25.14 2.48
CA GLU A 204 -4.45 -26.55 2.55
C GLU A 204 -5.54 -27.48 2.00
N SER A 205 -6.81 -27.14 2.23
CA SER A 205 -7.97 -27.91 1.71
C SER A 205 -8.33 -27.61 0.25
N GLY A 206 -7.59 -26.73 -0.44
CA GLY A 206 -7.86 -26.32 -1.82
C GLY A 206 -9.09 -25.43 -2.00
N ARG A 207 -9.71 -24.96 -0.92
CA ARG A 207 -10.89 -24.06 -0.95
C ARG A 207 -10.51 -22.59 -1.19
N TYR A 208 -9.25 -22.25 -1.06
CA TYR A 208 -8.70 -20.93 -1.34
C TYR A 208 -7.39 -21.05 -2.11
N ARG A 209 -7.27 -20.30 -3.18
CA ARG A 209 -6.04 -20.14 -3.95
C ARG A 209 -5.53 -18.71 -3.77
N PRO A 210 -4.38 -18.49 -3.14
CA PRO A 210 -3.78 -17.17 -3.06
C PRO A 210 -3.41 -16.67 -4.47
N LEU A 211 -3.45 -15.37 -4.68
CA LEU A 211 -2.93 -14.78 -5.91
C LEU A 211 -1.44 -15.08 -6.04
N SER A 212 -0.99 -15.39 -7.25
CA SER A 212 0.43 -15.32 -7.56
C SER A 212 0.95 -13.89 -7.34
N ARG A 213 2.25 -13.74 -7.16
CA ARG A 213 2.88 -12.42 -7.03
C ARG A 213 2.55 -11.52 -8.22
N GLU A 214 2.55 -12.06 -9.43
CA GLU A 214 2.25 -11.30 -10.64
C GLU A 214 0.79 -10.82 -10.67
N GLU A 215 -0.17 -11.70 -10.35
CA GLU A 215 -1.59 -11.34 -10.24
C GLU A 215 -1.79 -10.24 -9.18
N ALA A 216 -1.20 -10.41 -8.00
CA ALA A 216 -1.30 -9.43 -6.92
C ALA A 216 -0.69 -8.07 -7.31
N VAL A 217 0.50 -8.06 -7.92
CA VAL A 217 1.15 -6.82 -8.39
C VAL A 217 0.31 -6.14 -9.46
N ARG A 218 -0.24 -6.88 -10.43
CA ARG A 218 -1.09 -6.34 -11.49
C ARG A 218 -2.34 -5.69 -10.92
N THR A 219 -3.07 -6.40 -10.06
CA THR A 219 -4.31 -5.89 -9.48
C THR A 219 -4.05 -4.69 -8.59
N THR A 220 -3.00 -4.75 -7.75
CA THR A 220 -2.63 -3.62 -6.89
C THR A 220 -2.20 -2.40 -7.70
N ALA A 221 -1.51 -2.57 -8.84
CA ALA A 221 -1.10 -1.47 -9.70
C ALA A 221 -2.30 -0.73 -10.30
N GLU A 222 -3.35 -1.45 -10.70
CA GLU A 222 -4.59 -0.82 -11.19
C GLU A 222 -5.32 -0.06 -10.08
N MET A 223 -5.50 -0.68 -8.91
CA MET A 223 -6.08 0.01 -7.75
C MET A 223 -5.27 1.25 -7.34
N TYR A 224 -3.93 1.13 -7.38
CA TYR A 224 -3.02 2.25 -7.10
C TYR A 224 -3.27 3.41 -8.05
N LYS A 225 -3.35 3.16 -9.36
CA LYS A 225 -3.61 4.21 -10.36
C LYS A 225 -4.95 4.91 -10.12
N ILE A 226 -6.02 4.15 -9.85
CA ILE A 226 -7.35 4.71 -9.57
C ILE A 226 -7.32 5.67 -8.38
N LEU A 227 -6.63 5.27 -7.30
CA LEU A 227 -6.54 6.09 -6.09
C LEU A 227 -5.61 7.31 -6.28
N ASP A 228 -4.46 7.12 -6.95
CA ASP A 228 -3.48 8.16 -7.23
C ASP A 228 -4.04 9.24 -8.17
N ASP A 229 -4.73 8.83 -9.24
CA ASP A 229 -5.42 9.72 -10.19
C ASP A 229 -6.54 10.54 -9.53
N ALA A 230 -7.13 10.02 -8.45
CA ALA A 230 -8.09 10.74 -7.61
C ALA A 230 -7.44 11.68 -6.57
N GLY A 231 -6.10 11.75 -6.52
CA GLY A 231 -5.34 12.58 -5.58
C GLY A 231 -5.27 12.02 -4.16
N ILE A 232 -5.57 10.74 -3.96
CA ILE A 232 -5.53 10.09 -2.64
C ILE A 232 -4.09 9.68 -2.31
N TYR A 233 -3.58 10.11 -1.16
CA TYR A 233 -2.23 9.76 -0.73
C TYR A 233 -2.12 8.27 -0.39
N ILE A 234 -1.34 7.50 -1.15
CA ILE A 234 -1.13 6.08 -0.90
C ILE A 234 0.01 5.89 0.10
N MET A 235 -0.37 5.84 1.37
CA MET A 235 0.57 5.76 2.49
C MET A 235 1.40 4.48 2.44
N ARG A 236 0.75 3.34 2.17
CA ARG A 236 1.41 2.04 2.16
C ARG A 236 0.86 1.10 1.10
N VAL A 237 1.79 0.33 0.52
CA VAL A 237 1.49 -0.80 -0.36
C VAL A 237 2.30 -2.00 0.11
N GLY A 238 1.63 -3.11 0.39
CA GLY A 238 2.25 -4.32 0.91
C GLY A 238 2.60 -4.26 2.40
N LEU A 239 2.85 -5.42 2.97
CA LEU A 239 3.20 -5.60 4.38
C LEU A 239 4.68 -5.32 4.61
N LYS A 240 4.99 -4.81 5.79
CA LYS A 240 6.37 -4.63 6.23
C LYS A 240 6.95 -5.99 6.64
N SER A 241 8.19 -6.25 6.28
CA SER A 241 8.93 -7.38 6.85
C SER A 241 9.03 -7.22 8.36
N THR A 242 8.69 -8.28 9.07
CA THR A 242 8.90 -8.44 10.50
C THR A 242 9.57 -9.78 10.72
N ASP A 243 10.02 -10.09 11.91
CA ASP A 243 10.62 -11.39 12.24
C ASP A 243 9.66 -12.58 11.98
N ILE A 244 8.35 -12.28 11.93
CA ILE A 244 7.29 -13.27 11.66
C ILE A 244 6.90 -13.29 10.17
N ILE A 245 6.97 -12.15 9.50
CA ILE A 245 6.62 -11.99 8.09
C ILE A 245 7.90 -11.75 7.29
N GLY A 246 8.56 -12.84 6.84
CA GLY A 246 9.81 -12.76 6.09
C GLY A 246 10.28 -14.12 5.56
N ASP A 247 11.47 -14.15 4.98
CA ASP A 247 12.10 -15.38 4.50
C ASP A 247 12.37 -16.32 5.68
N GLY A 248 11.63 -17.43 5.77
CA GLY A 248 11.66 -18.39 6.85
C GLY A 248 10.56 -18.24 7.91
N GLY A 249 9.66 -17.27 7.75
CA GLY A 249 8.49 -17.10 8.60
C GLY A 249 7.25 -17.88 8.12
N VAL A 250 6.16 -17.73 8.84
CA VAL A 250 4.88 -18.45 8.71
C VAL A 250 4.01 -18.01 7.50
N VAL A 251 4.63 -17.68 6.34
CA VAL A 251 3.93 -17.19 5.15
C VAL A 251 3.91 -18.24 4.04
N ASN A 252 2.72 -18.53 3.53
CA ASN A 252 2.47 -19.51 2.48
C ASN A 252 1.94 -18.86 1.20
N GLY A 253 1.92 -19.61 0.10
CA GLY A 253 1.22 -19.24 -1.13
C GLY A 253 1.93 -18.29 -2.08
N GLY A 254 3.13 -17.79 -1.75
CA GLY A 254 4.02 -17.09 -2.68
C GLY A 254 3.63 -15.66 -3.06
N THR A 255 2.57 -15.07 -2.47
CA THR A 255 2.14 -13.68 -2.75
C THR A 255 3.07 -12.66 -2.11
N TYR A 256 3.64 -12.98 -0.95
CA TYR A 256 4.48 -12.07 -0.19
C TYR A 256 5.76 -11.67 -0.93
N HIS A 257 6.15 -10.41 -0.80
CA HIS A 257 7.44 -9.88 -1.21
C HIS A 257 7.83 -8.67 -0.35
N PRO A 258 9.05 -8.60 0.21
CA PRO A 258 9.47 -7.50 1.08
C PRO A 258 9.48 -6.13 0.38
N ALA A 259 9.71 -6.11 -0.92
CA ALA A 259 9.68 -4.90 -1.76
C ALA A 259 8.38 -4.82 -2.59
N PHE A 260 7.22 -5.27 -2.09
CA PHE A 260 5.97 -5.34 -2.86
C PHE A 260 5.57 -3.98 -3.46
N ARG A 261 5.72 -2.88 -2.70
CA ARG A 261 5.50 -1.52 -3.21
C ARG A 261 6.36 -1.22 -4.44
N GLN A 262 7.64 -1.57 -4.41
CA GLN A 262 8.54 -1.34 -5.55
C GLN A 262 8.13 -2.17 -6.77
N LEU A 263 7.62 -3.39 -6.58
CA LEU A 263 7.09 -4.20 -7.69
C LEU A 263 5.88 -3.53 -8.33
N VAL A 264 4.95 -3.01 -7.53
CA VAL A 264 3.75 -2.30 -7.99
C VAL A 264 4.13 -1.02 -8.73
N GLU A 265 4.93 -0.15 -8.12
CA GLU A 265 5.35 1.12 -8.73
C GLU A 265 6.26 0.88 -9.95
N GLY A 266 7.08 -0.18 -9.93
CA GLY A 266 7.88 -0.62 -11.08
C GLY A 266 7.02 -1.07 -12.27
N ARG A 267 5.92 -1.77 -11.99
CA ARG A 267 4.95 -2.14 -13.03
C ARG A 267 4.27 -0.90 -13.63
N ILE A 268 3.81 0.03 -12.81
CA ILE A 268 3.22 1.30 -13.27
C ILE A 268 4.23 2.07 -14.15
N ALA A 269 5.49 2.15 -13.71
CA ALA A 269 6.56 2.79 -14.50
C ALA A 269 6.75 2.09 -15.86
N ARG A 270 6.77 0.77 -15.90
CA ARG A 270 6.86 -0.01 -17.14
C ARG A 270 5.70 0.27 -18.08
N GLU A 271 4.47 0.30 -17.57
CA GLU A 271 3.27 0.58 -18.37
C GLU A 271 3.25 2.00 -18.94
N LYS A 272 3.79 2.99 -18.22
CA LYS A 272 3.94 4.38 -18.71
C LYS A 272 5.05 4.53 -19.75
N ILE A 273 6.19 3.85 -19.58
CA ILE A 273 7.36 3.99 -20.46
C ILE A 273 7.18 3.18 -21.76
N LEU A 274 6.51 2.04 -21.69
CA LEU A 274 6.34 1.12 -22.82
C LEU A 274 5.79 1.81 -24.08
N PRO A 275 4.65 2.54 -24.03
CA PRO A 275 4.11 3.20 -25.21
C PRO A 275 5.05 4.30 -25.75
N MET A 276 5.84 4.94 -24.90
CA MET A 276 6.83 5.95 -25.35
C MET A 276 7.95 5.31 -26.16
N LEU A 277 8.44 4.13 -25.74
CA LEU A 277 9.45 3.38 -26.50
C LEU A 277 8.87 2.80 -27.78
N GLU A 278 7.62 2.33 -27.78
CA GLU A 278 6.91 1.87 -28.96
C GLU A 278 6.74 3.01 -29.98
N ALA A 279 6.42 4.24 -29.55
CA ALA A 279 6.34 5.41 -30.40
C ALA A 279 7.68 5.70 -31.08
N VAL A 280 8.79 5.67 -30.34
CA VAL A 280 10.13 5.83 -30.91
C VAL A 280 10.42 4.78 -31.98
N VAL A 281 10.04 3.52 -31.76
CA VAL A 281 10.28 2.46 -32.76
C VAL A 281 9.41 2.64 -34.00
N ASN A 282 8.15 3.08 -33.82
CA ASN A 282 7.19 3.24 -34.90
C ASN A 282 7.40 4.51 -35.73
N GLU A 283 8.04 5.55 -35.19
CA GLU A 283 8.50 6.67 -35.96
C GLU A 283 9.55 6.17 -36.97
N LYS A 284 9.16 6.03 -38.23
CA LYS A 284 9.99 5.52 -39.32
C LYS A 284 11.28 6.32 -39.39
N GLY A 285 12.38 5.69 -39.00
CA GLY A 285 13.68 6.14 -39.44
C GLY A 285 13.71 6.12 -40.96
N PRO A 286 14.51 7.01 -41.63
CA PRO A 286 14.60 7.04 -43.09
C PRO A 286 14.90 5.64 -43.59
N GLU A 287 14.03 5.11 -44.47
CA GLU A 287 14.31 3.90 -45.22
C GLU A 287 15.65 4.08 -45.93
N LEU A 288 16.68 3.47 -45.40
CA LEU A 288 17.90 3.23 -46.18
C LEU A 288 17.53 2.20 -47.25
N MET A 289 16.94 2.69 -48.38
CA MET A 289 16.87 1.93 -49.60
C MET A 289 18.31 1.57 -50.00
N GLY A 290 18.73 0.39 -49.60
CA GLY A 290 19.98 -0.22 -49.93
C GLY A 290 20.07 -0.39 -51.45
N LYS A 291 20.99 0.38 -52.09
CA LYS A 291 21.45 0.06 -53.43
C LYS A 291 21.94 -1.41 -53.44
N THR A 292 21.32 -2.21 -54.25
CA THR A 292 21.65 -3.62 -54.51
C THR A 292 23.06 -3.71 -55.10
N GLY A 293 24.03 -4.05 -54.22
CA GLY A 293 25.38 -4.44 -54.60
C GLY A 293 25.64 -5.88 -54.15
N PRO A 294 26.51 -6.68 -54.82
CA PRO A 294 26.62 -8.09 -54.59
C PRO A 294 27.24 -8.46 -53.24
N ARG A 295 26.51 -9.30 -52.50
CA ARG A 295 26.91 -10.20 -51.40
C ARG A 295 28.03 -9.75 -50.45
N ARG A 296 27.67 -8.94 -49.49
CA ARG A 296 28.28 -8.97 -48.14
C ARG A 296 27.14 -9.28 -47.15
N THR A 297 27.42 -10.15 -46.17
CA THR A 297 26.53 -10.36 -45.05
C THR A 297 26.11 -9.01 -44.45
N PRO A 298 24.80 -8.73 -44.36
CA PRO A 298 24.37 -7.40 -43.86
C PRO A 298 24.93 -7.19 -42.45
N ARG A 299 25.68 -6.14 -42.25
CA ARG A 299 26.03 -5.69 -40.90
C ARG A 299 24.72 -5.32 -40.20
N PRO A 300 24.50 -5.76 -38.95
CA PRO A 300 23.31 -5.34 -38.22
C PRO A 300 23.27 -3.80 -38.20
N ALA A 301 22.10 -3.24 -38.48
CA ALA A 301 21.88 -1.80 -38.42
C ALA A 301 22.34 -1.24 -37.06
N PRO A 302 22.95 -0.06 -37.00
CA PRO A 302 23.33 0.52 -35.73
C PRO A 302 22.11 0.75 -34.86
N ARG A 303 22.17 0.31 -33.57
CA ARG A 303 21.09 0.51 -32.63
C ARG A 303 20.82 2.00 -32.44
N ARG A 304 19.56 2.41 -32.48
CA ARG A 304 19.13 3.79 -32.19
C ARG A 304 19.42 4.11 -30.72
N LYS A 305 20.02 5.25 -30.46
CA LYS A 305 20.34 5.67 -29.08
C LYS A 305 19.14 6.37 -28.48
N VAL A 306 18.67 5.87 -27.37
CA VAL A 306 17.48 6.39 -26.66
C VAL A 306 17.81 6.56 -25.18
N ASP A 307 17.56 7.74 -24.66
CA ASP A 307 17.68 8.02 -23.24
C ASP A 307 16.28 8.01 -22.60
N VAL A 308 16.18 7.33 -21.46
CA VAL A 308 14.96 7.26 -20.64
C VAL A 308 15.23 7.96 -19.32
N TYR A 309 14.43 8.97 -19.01
CA TYR A 309 14.59 9.78 -17.81
C TYR A 309 13.40 9.62 -16.85
N ALA A 310 13.71 9.69 -15.56
CA ALA A 310 12.74 9.73 -14.47
C ALA A 310 13.11 10.82 -13.46
N ASN A 311 12.13 11.26 -12.67
CA ASN A 311 12.43 11.98 -11.44
C ASN A 311 13.35 11.13 -10.52
N PRO A 312 14.29 11.71 -9.77
CA PRO A 312 15.21 10.97 -8.88
C PRO A 312 14.50 9.98 -7.93
N GLU A 313 13.33 10.35 -7.38
CA GLU A 313 12.55 9.46 -6.50
C GLU A 313 11.93 8.27 -7.24
N SER A 314 11.70 8.39 -8.55
CA SER A 314 11.08 7.37 -9.41
C SER A 314 12.10 6.55 -10.19
N PHE A 315 13.40 6.87 -10.09
CA PHE A 315 14.45 6.20 -10.86
C PHE A 315 14.51 4.69 -10.59
N SER A 316 14.42 4.29 -9.31
CA SER A 316 14.43 2.87 -8.95
C SER A 316 13.22 2.11 -9.52
N ASN A 317 12.05 2.77 -9.62
CA ASN A 317 10.85 2.20 -10.20
C ASN A 317 10.96 2.08 -11.73
N MET A 318 11.61 3.04 -12.40
CA MET A 318 11.92 2.97 -13.83
C MET A 318 12.81 1.76 -14.15
N ILE A 319 13.84 1.50 -13.34
CA ILE A 319 14.75 0.35 -13.50
C ILE A 319 14.05 -0.96 -13.13
N GLY A 320 13.11 -0.92 -12.19
CA GLY A 320 12.42 -2.06 -11.62
C GLY A 320 13.23 -2.80 -10.56
N ASN A 321 12.55 -3.61 -9.76
CA ASN A 321 13.21 -4.43 -8.75
C ASN A 321 14.24 -5.37 -9.41
N SER A 322 15.45 -5.41 -8.89
CA SER A 322 16.56 -6.20 -9.47
C SER A 322 16.81 -5.94 -10.97
N GLY A 323 16.44 -4.77 -11.48
CA GLY A 323 16.61 -4.40 -12.88
C GLY A 323 15.60 -5.04 -13.84
N GLU A 324 14.47 -5.51 -13.36
CA GLU A 324 13.46 -6.25 -14.13
C GLU A 324 12.91 -5.45 -15.32
N ASN A 325 12.57 -4.17 -15.12
CA ASN A 325 12.07 -3.32 -16.19
C ASN A 325 13.15 -3.04 -17.25
N ARG A 326 14.38 -2.79 -16.78
CA ARG A 326 15.51 -2.62 -17.69
C ARG A 326 15.69 -3.83 -18.60
N LYS A 327 15.73 -5.05 -18.03
CA LYS A 327 15.83 -6.29 -18.81
C LYS A 327 14.67 -6.44 -19.78
N TYR A 328 13.44 -6.21 -19.31
CA TYR A 328 12.25 -6.27 -20.15
C TYR A 328 12.32 -5.34 -21.37
N PHE A 329 12.76 -4.07 -21.18
CA PHE A 329 12.87 -3.13 -22.28
C PHE A 329 14.02 -3.48 -23.24
N GLU A 330 15.17 -3.94 -22.72
CA GLU A 330 16.32 -4.37 -23.53
C GLU A 330 15.98 -5.60 -24.40
N GLU A 331 15.19 -6.54 -23.87
CA GLU A 331 14.71 -7.73 -24.58
C GLU A 331 13.62 -7.38 -25.61
N LYS A 332 12.65 -6.52 -25.23
CA LYS A 332 11.53 -6.14 -26.11
C LYS A 332 11.98 -5.23 -27.26
N PHE A 333 13.00 -4.41 -27.05
CA PHE A 333 13.49 -3.43 -28.03
C PHE A 333 14.98 -3.63 -28.34
N PRO A 334 15.39 -4.79 -28.90
CA PRO A 334 16.81 -5.09 -29.17
C PRO A 334 17.45 -4.15 -30.18
N GLN A 335 16.66 -3.42 -30.98
CA GLN A 335 17.09 -2.39 -31.92
C GLN A 335 17.44 -1.05 -31.27
N LEU A 336 17.11 -0.86 -29.98
CA LEU A 336 17.44 0.34 -29.22
C LEU A 336 18.69 0.11 -28.34
N ASN A 337 19.46 1.18 -28.16
CA ASN A 337 20.52 1.27 -27.15
C ASN A 337 20.03 2.20 -26.04
N LEU A 338 19.43 1.62 -24.99
CA LEU A 338 18.78 2.36 -23.92
C LEU A 338 19.79 2.83 -22.86
N LYS A 339 19.72 4.12 -22.51
CA LYS A 339 20.41 4.69 -21.35
C LYS A 339 19.37 5.25 -20.39
N TYR A 340 19.61 5.08 -19.11
CA TYR A 340 18.72 5.49 -18.05
C TYR A 340 19.36 6.61 -17.23
N GLY A 341 18.59 7.67 -16.94
CA GLY A 341 19.07 8.83 -16.21
C GLY A 341 17.99 9.46 -15.35
N THR A 342 18.38 10.46 -14.57
CA THR A 342 17.45 11.27 -13.78
C THR A 342 17.28 12.66 -14.39
N ASP A 343 16.09 13.25 -14.20
CA ASP A 343 15.78 14.63 -14.52
C ASP A 343 14.94 15.24 -13.38
N GLU A 344 15.53 16.22 -12.67
CA GLU A 344 14.87 16.89 -11.54
C GLU A 344 13.67 17.74 -11.93
N LYS A 345 13.49 18.03 -13.24
CA LYS A 345 12.36 18.80 -13.77
C LYS A 345 11.09 17.96 -13.94
N LEU A 346 11.24 16.63 -13.93
CA LEU A 346 10.11 15.72 -13.98
C LEU A 346 9.46 15.61 -12.61
N GLU A 347 8.15 15.47 -12.58
CA GLU A 347 7.43 15.17 -11.37
C GLU A 347 7.60 13.70 -10.96
N LYS A 348 7.32 13.39 -9.70
CA LYS A 348 7.35 12.01 -9.22
C LYS A 348 6.35 11.16 -10.01
N GLY A 349 6.81 10.01 -10.54
CA GLY A 349 6.01 9.11 -11.39
C GLY A 349 5.88 9.57 -12.84
N GLU A 350 6.57 10.65 -13.22
CA GLU A 350 6.71 11.10 -14.61
C GLU A 350 7.98 10.55 -15.25
N PHE A 351 7.88 10.21 -16.53
CA PHE A 351 8.96 9.65 -17.32
C PHE A 351 9.05 10.36 -18.67
N ARG A 352 10.26 10.39 -19.23
CA ARG A 352 10.50 10.98 -20.55
C ARG A 352 11.44 10.09 -21.35
N VAL A 353 11.11 9.87 -22.60
CA VAL A 353 11.95 9.13 -23.58
C VAL A 353 12.41 10.09 -24.65
N VAL A 354 13.71 10.09 -24.97
CA VAL A 354 14.34 11.00 -25.95
C VAL A 354 15.25 10.18 -26.85
N GLU A 355 15.01 10.22 -28.17
CA GLU A 355 15.94 9.71 -29.16
C GLU A 355 17.05 10.73 -29.42
N LYS A 356 18.30 10.26 -29.62
CA LYS A 356 19.50 11.06 -29.89
C LYS A 356 19.99 10.95 -31.31
#